data_23b85cfff92b4a3eca522cc8adfd62b8
#
_entry.id   23b85cfff92b4a3eca522cc8adfd62b8
#
_cell.length_a   1.000
_cell.length_b   1.000
_cell.length_c   1.000
_cell.angle_alpha   90.00
_cell.angle_beta   90.00
_cell.angle_gamma   90.00
#
_symmetry.space_group_name_H-M   'P 1'
#
loop_
_entity.id
_entity.type
_entity.pdbx_description
1 polymer ?
#
loop_
_entity_poly.entity_id
_entity_poly.type
_entity_poly.pdbx_seq_one_letter_code
_entity_poly.pdbx_strand_id
1 'polypeptide(L)'
;MFKKKEKNNVRELMIAHYVKKVKSQAEREKSNAPQCPQDSFVSLQHIQKIYPNGYHAVVDFNLEISKGEFVIFVGPSGCGKTTTLRMICGLEEISAGSLFIDGVYSNLLSPSERGISMVFQNYALFPHLTAYENIAYGLKIKKVKAPVYDKEGNQVVGIDHNAIAFLEKEKKWILKHDPNNKEDIENIDHDIQEYMTHEIPLFKYRKLTAKEVEGKVNFAAEILNLKELLQRKPAQLSGGQCQRVALGRVIVNNAKLLLMDEPLSNLDAKLRDSMRSEILKLHKSIGATTVYVTHDQVEAMTMADRIVVMDRAKIIQVGTPKEVYEHPNSLFVATFIGSPNMNITPVVFSNGNLQIGDNVVYGSDDLHDRLTDFYRKQKSLLEEQRRQELDGVSNEALKSAVGKEYDEKIDKIGTLLKDDRFDLKLGVRPEDIFIDANGAVSGVVESKELLGDEYHVKIKVADRLFVFKMPTDTTVEVGEVVKVSFRRNKLHLFDAVTAKAVF
;
A
#
# COMPACT_ATOMS: atom_id res chain seq x y z
N MET A 1 29.22 -31.28 -20.65
CA MET A 1 28.35 -30.11 -20.90
C MET A 1 26.85 -30.46 -20.98
N PHE A 2 26.48 -31.59 -21.56
CA PHE A 2 25.07 -32.04 -21.68
C PHE A 2 24.35 -32.24 -20.35
N LYS A 3 24.95 -32.86 -19.35
CA LYS A 3 24.31 -33.14 -18.02
C LYS A 3 23.92 -31.88 -17.21
N LYS A 4 24.53 -30.72 -17.51
CA LYS A 4 24.21 -29.44 -16.81
C LYS A 4 22.99 -28.72 -17.44
N LYS A 5 22.70 -28.97 -18.73
CA LYS A 5 21.53 -28.43 -19.43
C LYS A 5 20.21 -29.12 -19.01
N GLU A 6 20.25 -30.45 -18.80
CA GLU A 6 19.07 -31.20 -18.33
C GLU A 6 18.65 -30.84 -16.92
N LYS A 7 19.62 -30.61 -15.99
CA LYS A 7 19.30 -30.22 -14.62
C LYS A 7 18.55 -28.90 -14.49
N ASN A 8 18.76 -27.96 -15.43
CA ASN A 8 18.12 -26.67 -15.40
C ASN A 8 16.67 -26.69 -15.91
N ASN A 9 16.36 -27.51 -16.92
CA ASN A 9 14.97 -27.69 -17.42
C ASN A 9 14.09 -28.38 -16.37
N VAL A 10 14.64 -29.39 -15.69
CA VAL A 10 13.95 -30.10 -14.60
C VAL A 10 13.62 -29.18 -13.43
N ARG A 11 14.50 -28.21 -13.10
CA ARG A 11 14.26 -27.27 -12.00
C ARG A 11 13.13 -26.29 -12.31
N GLU A 12 13.00 -25.84 -13.55
CA GLU A 12 11.93 -24.91 -13.98
C GLU A 12 10.57 -25.62 -14.11
N LEU A 13 10.59 -26.88 -14.56
CA LEU A 13 9.40 -27.75 -14.51
C LEU A 13 9.00 -28.07 -13.06
N MET A 14 9.97 -28.31 -12.17
CA MET A 14 9.68 -28.45 -10.73
C MET A 14 9.05 -27.21 -10.13
N ILE A 15 9.45 -26.02 -10.56
CA ILE A 15 8.85 -24.76 -10.11
C ILE A 15 7.41 -24.63 -10.62
N ALA A 16 7.18 -24.88 -11.91
CA ALA A 16 5.82 -24.85 -12.49
C ALA A 16 4.88 -25.87 -11.83
N HIS A 17 5.41 -27.05 -11.53
CA HIS A 17 4.67 -28.10 -10.85
C HIS A 17 4.46 -27.79 -9.36
N TYR A 18 5.48 -27.29 -8.65
CA TYR A 18 5.34 -26.84 -7.28
C TYR A 18 4.28 -25.73 -7.16
N VAL A 19 4.21 -24.82 -8.13
CA VAL A 19 3.14 -23.80 -8.23
C VAL A 19 1.77 -24.48 -8.46
N LYS A 20 1.69 -25.51 -9.32
CA LYS A 20 0.46 -26.30 -9.54
C LYS A 20 0.08 -27.08 -8.28
N LYS A 21 1.05 -27.63 -7.55
CA LYS A 21 0.85 -28.37 -6.30
C LYS A 21 0.43 -27.47 -5.14
N VAL A 22 1.03 -26.28 -5.02
CA VAL A 22 0.58 -25.24 -4.06
C VAL A 22 -0.85 -24.82 -4.40
N LYS A 23 -1.19 -24.69 -5.70
CA LYS A 23 -2.57 -24.46 -6.15
C LYS A 23 -3.49 -25.63 -5.76
N SER A 24 -3.09 -26.89 -5.97
CA SER A 24 -3.90 -28.07 -5.60
C SER A 24 -3.99 -28.29 -4.09
N GLN A 25 -2.94 -28.00 -3.32
CA GLN A 25 -2.98 -27.99 -1.85
C GLN A 25 -3.86 -26.86 -1.31
N ALA A 26 -3.74 -25.67 -1.87
CA ALA A 26 -4.67 -24.56 -1.60
C ALA A 26 -6.11 -24.93 -2.02
N GLU A 27 -6.28 -25.74 -3.06
CA GLU A 27 -7.57 -26.30 -3.47
C GLU A 27 -8.12 -27.35 -2.51
N ARG A 28 -7.28 -28.17 -1.88
CA ARG A 28 -7.68 -29.15 -0.86
C ARG A 28 -7.95 -28.54 0.51
N GLU A 29 -7.26 -27.46 0.86
CA GLU A 29 -7.57 -26.65 2.04
C GLU A 29 -8.81 -25.76 1.80
N LYS A 30 -9.39 -25.78 0.58
CA LYS A 30 -10.54 -24.97 0.12
C LYS A 30 -11.84 -25.15 0.90
N SER A 31 -11.98 -26.11 1.77
CA SER A 31 -13.16 -26.11 2.67
C SER A 31 -13.12 -25.00 3.72
N ASN A 32 -11.96 -24.35 3.97
CA ASN A 32 -11.80 -23.25 4.92
C ASN A 32 -10.74 -22.19 4.50
N ALA A 33 -10.15 -22.26 3.30
CA ALA A 33 -9.17 -21.28 2.87
C ALA A 33 -9.85 -20.00 2.37
N PRO A 34 -9.33 -18.79 2.71
CA PRO A 34 -9.83 -17.55 2.17
C PRO A 34 -9.72 -17.56 0.64
N GLN A 35 -10.82 -17.21 -0.03
CA GLN A 35 -10.86 -17.16 -1.50
C GLN A 35 -10.26 -15.82 -1.96
N CYS A 36 -9.52 -15.85 -3.09
CA CYS A 36 -9.13 -14.61 -3.76
C CYS A 36 -10.38 -13.94 -4.34
N PRO A 37 -10.66 -12.68 -4.04
CA PRO A 37 -11.74 -11.93 -4.68
C PRO A 37 -11.54 -11.89 -6.21
N GLN A 38 -12.61 -12.09 -6.99
CA GLN A 38 -12.55 -12.26 -8.45
C GLN A 38 -11.94 -11.06 -9.18
N ASP A 39 -12.09 -9.85 -8.63
CA ASP A 39 -11.66 -8.59 -9.27
C ASP A 39 -10.33 -8.03 -8.70
N SER A 40 -9.68 -8.76 -7.80
CA SER A 40 -8.44 -8.32 -7.14
C SER A 40 -7.20 -8.87 -7.85
N PHE A 41 -6.24 -7.98 -8.15
CA PHE A 41 -4.93 -8.38 -8.66
C PHE A 41 -3.94 -8.72 -7.53
N VAL A 42 -3.95 -7.94 -6.44
CA VAL A 42 -3.24 -8.25 -5.19
C VAL A 42 -4.25 -8.24 -4.05
N SER A 43 -4.38 -9.36 -3.34
CA SER A 43 -5.25 -9.48 -2.17
C SER A 43 -4.42 -9.82 -0.95
N LEU A 44 -4.49 -8.95 0.06
CA LEU A 44 -3.90 -9.16 1.37
C LEU A 44 -5.04 -9.37 2.37
N GLN A 45 -5.11 -10.57 2.96
CA GLN A 45 -6.20 -10.97 3.85
C GLN A 45 -5.65 -11.34 5.21
N HIS A 46 -6.01 -10.55 6.23
CA HIS A 46 -5.60 -10.71 7.62
C HIS A 46 -4.09 -10.85 7.81
N ILE A 47 -3.29 -10.15 6.98
CA ILE A 47 -1.83 -10.23 7.00
C ILE A 47 -1.31 -9.71 8.33
N GLN A 48 -0.45 -10.52 8.95
CA GLN A 48 0.26 -10.18 10.17
C GLN A 48 1.76 -10.44 10.04
N LYS A 49 2.54 -9.59 10.69
CA LYS A 49 3.98 -9.79 10.86
C LYS A 49 4.37 -9.61 12.31
N ILE A 50 4.89 -10.68 12.88
CA ILE A 50 5.44 -10.71 14.24
C ILE A 50 6.90 -11.16 14.12
N TYR A 51 7.81 -10.32 14.61
CA TYR A 51 9.23 -10.66 14.65
C TYR A 51 9.56 -11.56 15.86
N PRO A 52 10.69 -12.29 15.83
CA PRO A 52 11.07 -13.22 16.92
C PRO A 52 11.17 -12.57 18.31
N ASN A 53 11.39 -11.26 18.37
CA ASN A 53 11.42 -10.46 19.60
C ASN A 53 10.03 -10.08 20.12
N GLY A 54 8.94 -10.59 19.52
CA GLY A 54 7.57 -10.27 19.87
C GLY A 54 7.04 -8.94 19.31
N TYR A 55 7.82 -8.21 18.50
CA TYR A 55 7.37 -6.96 17.90
C TYR A 55 6.39 -7.20 16.76
N HIS A 56 5.18 -6.63 16.88
CA HIS A 56 4.13 -6.66 15.86
C HIS A 56 4.34 -5.52 14.87
N ALA A 57 4.92 -5.83 13.72
CA ALA A 57 5.21 -4.85 12.68
C ALA A 57 4.03 -4.59 11.74
N VAL A 58 3.12 -5.55 11.59
CA VAL A 58 1.87 -5.45 10.82
C VAL A 58 0.79 -6.26 11.54
N VAL A 59 -0.39 -5.67 11.72
CA VAL A 59 -1.50 -6.25 12.47
C VAL A 59 -2.78 -6.16 11.64
N ASP A 60 -3.34 -7.32 11.31
CA ASP A 60 -4.63 -7.46 10.61
C ASP A 60 -4.76 -6.56 9.37
N PHE A 61 -3.77 -6.65 8.48
CA PHE A 61 -3.72 -5.83 7.28
C PHE A 61 -4.58 -6.46 6.17
N ASN A 62 -5.65 -5.78 5.80
CA ASN A 62 -6.62 -6.20 4.79
C ASN A 62 -6.66 -5.16 3.67
N LEU A 63 -6.31 -5.57 2.43
CA LEU A 63 -6.29 -4.67 1.27
C LEU A 63 -6.45 -5.44 -0.04
N GLU A 64 -7.36 -4.96 -0.87
CA GLU A 64 -7.54 -5.41 -2.24
C GLU A 64 -7.02 -4.35 -3.20
N ILE A 65 -6.18 -4.74 -4.15
CA ILE A 65 -5.59 -3.85 -5.16
C ILE A 65 -6.01 -4.34 -6.54
N SER A 66 -6.60 -3.46 -7.32
CA SER A 66 -7.05 -3.75 -8.67
C SER A 66 -5.89 -3.80 -9.68
N LYS A 67 -6.11 -4.48 -10.80
CA LYS A 67 -5.11 -4.53 -11.87
C LYS A 67 -4.87 -3.14 -12.47
N GLY A 68 -3.59 -2.76 -12.59
CA GLY A 68 -3.20 -1.47 -13.15
C GLY A 68 -3.38 -0.29 -12.21
N GLU A 69 -3.71 -0.52 -10.94
CA GLU A 69 -3.88 0.53 -9.94
C GLU A 69 -2.54 1.00 -9.37
N PHE A 70 -2.44 2.29 -9.04
CA PHE A 70 -1.32 2.90 -8.35
C PHE A 70 -1.69 3.16 -6.89
N VAL A 71 -1.27 2.28 -6.00
CA VAL A 71 -1.56 2.38 -4.56
C VAL A 71 -0.35 2.89 -3.80
N ILE A 72 -0.54 3.88 -2.93
CA ILE A 72 0.54 4.44 -2.11
C ILE A 72 0.29 4.16 -0.64
N PHE A 73 1.27 3.52 0.03
CA PHE A 73 1.31 3.38 1.48
C PHE A 73 2.02 4.58 2.07
N VAL A 74 1.33 5.33 2.93
CA VAL A 74 1.86 6.53 3.59
C VAL A 74 1.65 6.44 5.10
N GLY A 75 2.55 7.02 5.88
CA GLY A 75 2.47 7.03 7.35
C GLY A 75 3.82 7.33 7.99
N PRO A 76 3.87 7.48 9.33
CA PRO A 76 5.08 7.73 10.07
C PRO A 76 6.14 6.64 9.88
N SER A 77 7.40 6.96 10.21
CA SER A 77 8.46 5.95 10.23
C SER A 77 8.14 4.83 11.22
N GLY A 78 8.37 3.58 10.83
CA GLY A 78 8.13 2.42 11.69
C GLY A 78 6.68 1.92 11.76
N CYS A 79 5.72 2.50 11.01
CA CYS A 79 4.33 2.04 11.02
C CYS A 79 4.05 0.77 10.20
N GLY A 80 5.07 0.12 9.59
CA GLY A 80 4.91 -1.17 8.90
C GLY A 80 4.89 -1.13 7.37
N LYS A 81 4.97 0.04 6.70
CA LYS A 81 4.92 0.19 5.23
C LYS A 81 5.92 -0.68 4.48
N THR A 82 7.21 -0.48 4.75
CA THR A 82 8.31 -1.25 4.12
C THR A 82 8.22 -2.73 4.46
N THR A 83 7.80 -3.08 5.68
CA THR A 83 7.60 -4.49 6.08
C THR A 83 6.49 -5.13 5.24
N THR A 84 5.36 -4.44 5.06
CA THR A 84 4.25 -4.92 4.20
C THR A 84 4.71 -5.06 2.75
N LEU A 85 5.43 -4.06 2.22
CA LEU A 85 5.98 -4.14 0.87
C LEU A 85 6.94 -5.33 0.70
N ARG A 86 7.81 -5.58 1.69
CA ARG A 86 8.73 -6.74 1.68
C ARG A 86 8.02 -8.07 1.79
N MET A 87 6.90 -8.15 2.52
CA MET A 87 6.04 -9.34 2.53
C MET A 87 5.40 -9.61 1.17
N ILE A 88 4.89 -8.57 0.48
CA ILE A 88 4.38 -8.70 -0.90
C ILE A 88 5.50 -9.18 -1.84
N CYS A 89 6.70 -8.64 -1.69
CA CYS A 89 7.88 -9.03 -2.46
C CYS A 89 8.37 -10.46 -2.18
N GLY A 90 8.06 -11.03 -1.01
CA GLY A 90 8.61 -12.31 -0.54
C GLY A 90 10.01 -12.21 0.04
N LEU A 91 10.46 -11.00 0.37
CA LEU A 91 11.72 -10.75 1.10
C LEU A 91 11.53 -10.84 2.61
N GLU A 92 10.29 -10.84 3.06
CA GLU A 92 9.91 -11.00 4.46
C GLU A 92 8.78 -12.04 4.54
N GLU A 93 8.86 -12.94 5.50
CA GLU A 93 7.85 -13.98 5.71
C GLU A 93 6.60 -13.40 6.37
N ILE A 94 5.44 -13.85 5.93
CA ILE A 94 4.14 -13.55 6.51
C ILE A 94 3.95 -14.46 7.73
N SER A 95 3.66 -13.88 8.90
CA SER A 95 3.45 -14.65 10.14
C SER A 95 2.06 -15.27 10.20
N ALA A 96 1.04 -14.58 9.68
CA ALA A 96 -0.34 -15.09 9.55
C ALA A 96 -1.06 -14.33 8.44
N GLY A 97 -2.15 -14.90 7.94
CA GLY A 97 -2.94 -14.34 6.84
C GLY A 97 -2.53 -14.88 5.47
N SER A 98 -3.18 -14.41 4.42
CA SER A 98 -3.05 -14.92 3.06
C SER A 98 -2.78 -13.81 2.06
N LEU A 99 -1.76 -14.01 1.23
CA LEU A 99 -1.40 -13.13 0.12
C LEU A 99 -1.70 -13.82 -1.21
N PHE A 100 -2.47 -13.17 -2.07
CA PHE A 100 -2.70 -13.59 -3.44
C PHE A 100 -2.17 -12.54 -4.41
N ILE A 101 -1.52 -12.98 -5.49
CA ILE A 101 -1.04 -12.12 -6.59
C ILE A 101 -1.50 -12.77 -7.90
N ASP A 102 -2.26 -12.03 -8.71
CA ASP A 102 -2.84 -12.53 -9.98
C ASP A 102 -3.61 -13.85 -9.78
N GLY A 103 -4.40 -13.93 -8.70
CA GLY A 103 -5.16 -15.12 -8.29
C GLY A 103 -4.33 -16.27 -7.68
N VAL A 104 -3.01 -16.12 -7.55
CA VAL A 104 -2.11 -17.17 -7.05
C VAL A 104 -1.78 -16.94 -5.57
N TYR A 105 -1.99 -17.95 -4.72
CA TYR A 105 -1.54 -17.93 -3.34
C TYR A 105 -0.01 -17.82 -3.27
N SER A 106 0.49 -16.75 -2.66
CA SER A 106 1.88 -16.32 -2.83
C SER A 106 2.73 -16.40 -1.57
N ASN A 107 2.17 -16.80 -0.42
CA ASN A 107 2.93 -16.86 0.84
C ASN A 107 4.21 -17.71 0.73
N LEU A 108 4.12 -18.84 0.02
CA LEU A 108 5.22 -19.82 -0.11
C LEU A 108 6.11 -19.59 -1.33
N LEU A 109 5.74 -18.64 -2.21
CA LEU A 109 6.51 -18.35 -3.41
C LEU A 109 7.73 -17.48 -3.09
N SER A 110 8.88 -17.86 -3.67
CA SER A 110 10.08 -17.00 -3.62
C SER A 110 9.88 -15.70 -4.41
N PRO A 111 10.65 -14.64 -4.15
CA PRO A 111 10.54 -13.37 -4.89
C PRO A 111 10.61 -13.53 -6.42
N SER A 112 11.42 -14.47 -6.90
CA SER A 112 11.60 -14.72 -8.34
C SER A 112 10.38 -15.38 -9.01
N GLU A 113 9.52 -16.04 -8.24
CA GLU A 113 8.34 -16.76 -8.70
C GLU A 113 7.08 -15.90 -8.70
N ARG A 114 7.08 -14.78 -7.96
CA ARG A 114 5.93 -13.86 -7.84
C ARG A 114 5.71 -12.96 -9.06
N GLY A 115 6.63 -12.94 -10.03
CA GLY A 115 6.50 -12.12 -11.24
C GLY A 115 6.52 -10.62 -11.00
N ILE A 116 7.21 -10.17 -9.95
CA ILE A 116 7.29 -8.79 -9.49
C ILE A 116 8.62 -8.14 -9.83
N SER A 117 8.67 -6.82 -9.81
CA SER A 117 9.91 -6.03 -9.82
C SER A 117 9.90 -5.02 -8.69
N MET A 118 11.04 -4.79 -8.05
CA MET A 118 11.17 -3.87 -6.92
C MET A 118 12.27 -2.85 -7.14
N VAL A 119 11.96 -1.58 -6.80
CA VAL A 119 12.92 -0.49 -6.65
C VAL A 119 13.15 -0.27 -5.16
N PHE A 120 14.41 -0.38 -4.73
CA PHE A 120 14.81 -0.19 -3.34
C PHE A 120 15.15 1.28 -3.06
N GLN A 121 15.05 1.71 -1.82
CA GLN A 121 15.37 3.06 -1.35
C GLN A 121 16.79 3.52 -1.73
N ASN A 122 17.78 2.62 -1.70
CA ASN A 122 19.17 2.87 -2.07
C ASN A 122 19.48 2.48 -3.53
N TYR A 123 18.43 2.30 -4.36
CA TYR A 123 18.48 1.87 -5.77
C TYR A 123 19.10 0.49 -6.01
N ALA A 124 19.87 -0.06 -5.09
CA ALA A 124 20.56 -1.36 -5.15
C ALA A 124 21.29 -1.59 -6.49
N LEU A 125 21.99 -0.57 -7.00
CA LEU A 125 22.80 -0.68 -8.20
C LEU A 125 24.12 -1.38 -7.89
N PHE A 126 24.60 -2.19 -8.84
CA PHE A 126 25.93 -2.80 -8.77
C PHE A 126 26.98 -1.74 -9.09
N PRO A 127 27.83 -1.33 -8.14
CA PRO A 127 28.72 -0.17 -8.32
C PRO A 127 29.84 -0.39 -9.34
N HIS A 128 30.19 -1.65 -9.59
CA HIS A 128 31.24 -2.04 -10.55
C HIS A 128 30.73 -2.18 -12.00
N LEU A 129 29.41 -2.26 -12.18
CA LEU A 129 28.76 -2.37 -13.50
C LEU A 129 28.35 -1.00 -14.04
N THR A 130 28.36 -0.85 -15.38
CA THR A 130 27.82 0.32 -16.06
C THR A 130 26.31 0.41 -15.92
N ALA A 131 25.69 1.54 -16.29
CA ALA A 131 24.23 1.68 -16.36
C ALA A 131 23.59 0.63 -17.28
N TYR A 132 24.19 0.42 -18.46
CA TYR A 132 23.78 -0.64 -19.40
C TYR A 132 23.78 -2.03 -18.73
N GLU A 133 24.89 -2.38 -18.09
CA GLU A 133 25.05 -3.68 -17.45
C GLU A 133 24.11 -3.88 -16.27
N ASN A 134 23.86 -2.81 -15.49
CA ASN A 134 22.88 -2.82 -14.43
C ASN A 134 21.48 -3.12 -14.96
N ILE A 135 21.03 -2.43 -16.03
CA ILE A 135 19.74 -2.65 -16.67
C ILE A 135 19.66 -4.07 -17.27
N ALA A 136 20.71 -4.49 -17.97
CA ALA A 136 20.78 -5.79 -18.65
C ALA A 136 20.92 -6.99 -17.68
N TYR A 137 21.27 -6.77 -16.42
CA TYR A 137 21.67 -7.84 -15.50
C TYR A 137 20.61 -8.94 -15.37
N GLY A 138 19.38 -8.58 -15.08
CA GLY A 138 18.26 -9.53 -14.97
C GLY A 138 17.98 -10.26 -16.28
N LEU A 139 18.07 -9.57 -17.41
CA LEU A 139 17.82 -10.14 -18.74
C LEU A 139 18.86 -11.21 -19.12
N LYS A 140 20.13 -11.03 -18.76
CA LYS A 140 21.20 -11.99 -19.05
C LYS A 140 21.03 -13.34 -18.32
N ILE A 141 20.31 -13.32 -17.18
CA ILE A 141 20.07 -14.50 -16.36
C ILE A 141 18.74 -15.16 -16.73
N LYS A 142 17.74 -14.35 -17.11
CA LYS A 142 16.38 -14.79 -17.43
C LYS A 142 16.36 -15.70 -18.64
N LYS A 143 15.64 -16.82 -18.52
CA LYS A 143 15.30 -17.65 -19.66
C LYS A 143 13.89 -17.34 -20.12
N VAL A 144 13.69 -17.37 -21.41
CA VAL A 144 12.40 -17.14 -22.05
C VAL A 144 11.92 -18.43 -22.76
N LYS A 145 10.63 -18.70 -22.67
CA LYS A 145 9.99 -19.76 -23.42
C LYS A 145 9.95 -19.32 -24.89
N ALA A 146 10.60 -20.06 -25.76
CA ALA A 146 10.67 -19.78 -27.18
C ALA A 146 10.15 -20.99 -27.98
N PRO A 147 9.35 -20.77 -29.04
CA PRO A 147 8.89 -21.85 -29.88
C PRO A 147 10.08 -22.56 -30.54
N VAL A 148 9.92 -23.85 -30.79
CA VAL A 148 10.88 -24.62 -31.57
C VAL A 148 10.41 -24.61 -33.04
N TYR A 149 11.31 -24.24 -33.92
CA TYR A 149 11.06 -24.23 -35.35
C TYR A 149 11.90 -25.33 -36.05
N ASP A 150 11.35 -25.93 -37.10
CA ASP A 150 12.05 -26.83 -38.01
C ASP A 150 13.00 -26.07 -38.97
N LYS A 151 13.64 -26.79 -39.87
CA LYS A 151 14.56 -26.19 -40.81
C LYS A 151 13.86 -25.34 -41.91
N GLU A 152 12.55 -25.52 -42.04
CA GLU A 152 11.69 -24.84 -43.03
C GLU A 152 11.00 -23.62 -42.38
N GLY A 153 11.17 -23.39 -41.07
CA GLY A 153 10.62 -22.23 -40.38
C GLY A 153 9.22 -22.45 -39.78
N ASN A 154 8.68 -23.66 -39.82
CA ASN A 154 7.39 -24.00 -39.24
C ASN A 154 7.58 -24.34 -37.74
N GLN A 155 6.61 -23.95 -36.92
CA GLN A 155 6.63 -24.31 -35.49
C GLN A 155 6.48 -25.83 -35.35
N VAL A 156 7.42 -26.46 -34.65
CA VAL A 156 7.38 -27.92 -34.43
C VAL A 156 6.24 -28.25 -33.49
N VAL A 157 5.38 -29.12 -33.90
CA VAL A 157 4.31 -29.74 -33.12
C VAL A 157 4.72 -31.18 -32.81
N GLY A 158 4.46 -31.64 -31.61
CA GLY A 158 4.82 -33.02 -31.22
C GLY A 158 4.56 -33.27 -29.75
N ILE A 159 4.99 -34.44 -29.29
CA ILE A 159 4.84 -34.88 -27.90
C ILE A 159 5.89 -34.19 -27.02
N ASP A 160 5.45 -33.56 -25.93
CA ASP A 160 6.38 -32.96 -24.96
C ASP A 160 6.97 -34.03 -24.01
N HIS A 161 7.98 -34.76 -24.50
CA HIS A 161 8.69 -35.77 -23.71
C HIS A 161 9.32 -35.21 -22.43
N ASN A 162 9.59 -33.89 -22.33
CA ASN A 162 10.11 -33.31 -21.12
C ASN A 162 9.01 -33.17 -20.04
N ALA A 163 7.80 -32.82 -20.46
CA ALA A 163 6.64 -32.77 -19.57
C ALA A 163 6.32 -34.19 -19.05
N ILE A 164 6.30 -35.19 -19.92
CA ILE A 164 6.07 -36.57 -19.55
C ILE A 164 7.12 -37.09 -18.54
N ALA A 165 8.42 -36.91 -18.86
CA ALA A 165 9.51 -37.32 -17.96
C ALA A 165 9.48 -36.60 -16.60
N PHE A 166 8.95 -35.43 -16.55
CA PHE A 166 8.74 -34.68 -15.30
C PHE A 166 7.59 -35.32 -14.48
N LEU A 167 6.44 -35.54 -15.10
CA LEU A 167 5.28 -36.19 -14.44
C LEU A 167 5.61 -37.57 -13.92
N GLU A 168 6.38 -38.35 -14.69
CA GLU A 168 6.88 -39.66 -14.23
C GLU A 168 7.77 -39.59 -12.99
N LYS A 169 8.64 -38.58 -12.90
CA LYS A 169 9.48 -38.39 -11.71
C LYS A 169 8.65 -37.98 -10.50
N GLU A 170 7.65 -37.19 -10.71
CA GLU A 170 6.73 -36.78 -9.66
C GLU A 170 5.93 -37.98 -9.14
N LYS A 171 5.34 -38.74 -10.05
CA LYS A 171 4.66 -39.98 -9.68
C LYS A 171 5.55 -40.90 -8.83
N LYS A 172 6.83 -41.07 -9.22
CA LYS A 172 7.81 -41.81 -8.43
C LYS A 172 8.07 -41.22 -7.05
N TRP A 173 8.08 -39.92 -6.94
CA TRP A 173 8.28 -39.21 -5.67
C TRP A 173 7.06 -39.41 -4.74
N ILE A 174 5.82 -39.27 -5.25
CA ILE A 174 4.58 -39.49 -4.50
C ILE A 174 4.51 -40.95 -4.04
N LEU A 175 4.72 -41.90 -4.92
CA LEU A 175 4.73 -43.30 -4.57
C LEU A 175 5.72 -43.66 -3.45
N LYS A 176 6.83 -42.93 -3.34
CA LYS A 176 7.85 -43.14 -2.31
C LYS A 176 7.51 -42.48 -0.97
N HIS A 177 6.85 -41.31 -0.94
CA HIS A 177 6.68 -40.48 0.25
C HIS A 177 5.23 -40.41 0.75
N ASP A 178 4.24 -40.67 -0.12
CA ASP A 178 2.82 -40.69 0.18
C ASP A 178 2.07 -41.70 -0.72
N PRO A 179 2.31 -43.03 -0.53
CA PRO A 179 1.79 -44.07 -1.40
C PRO A 179 0.25 -44.22 -1.36
N ASN A 180 -0.40 -43.60 -0.37
CA ASN A 180 -1.87 -43.64 -0.23
C ASN A 180 -2.59 -42.52 -0.98
N ASN A 181 -1.86 -41.59 -1.59
CA ASN A 181 -2.41 -40.47 -2.38
C ASN A 181 -2.80 -40.95 -3.80
N LYS A 182 -3.82 -41.77 -3.90
CA LYS A 182 -4.29 -42.35 -5.17
C LYS A 182 -4.77 -41.30 -6.15
N GLU A 183 -5.43 -40.26 -5.66
CA GLU A 183 -6.01 -39.19 -6.49
C GLU A 183 -4.94 -38.40 -7.27
N ASP A 184 -3.82 -38.02 -6.62
CA ASP A 184 -2.72 -37.35 -7.32
C ASP A 184 -2.04 -38.26 -8.33
N ILE A 185 -1.93 -39.57 -8.01
CA ILE A 185 -1.33 -40.56 -8.92
C ILE A 185 -2.21 -40.73 -10.16
N GLU A 186 -3.53 -40.85 -10.00
CA GLU A 186 -4.49 -40.97 -11.09
C GLU A 186 -4.52 -39.69 -11.98
N ASN A 187 -4.48 -38.51 -11.37
CA ASN A 187 -4.40 -37.25 -12.09
C ASN A 187 -3.11 -37.13 -12.92
N ILE A 188 -1.97 -37.54 -12.35
CA ILE A 188 -0.69 -37.57 -13.08
C ILE A 188 -0.73 -38.57 -14.22
N ASP A 189 -1.31 -39.75 -14.04
CA ASP A 189 -1.45 -40.72 -15.11
C ASP A 189 -2.35 -40.21 -16.24
N HIS A 190 -3.42 -39.53 -15.89
CA HIS A 190 -4.27 -38.85 -16.88
C HIS A 190 -3.51 -37.82 -17.66
N ASP A 191 -2.78 -36.93 -16.96
CA ASP A 191 -1.96 -35.87 -17.60
C ASP A 191 -0.87 -36.48 -18.50
N ILE A 192 -0.22 -37.60 -18.09
CA ILE A 192 0.75 -38.33 -18.93
C ILE A 192 0.09 -38.88 -20.20
N GLN A 193 -1.07 -39.48 -20.08
CA GLN A 193 -1.83 -39.99 -21.24
C GLN A 193 -2.24 -38.87 -22.18
N GLU A 194 -2.68 -37.74 -21.65
CA GLU A 194 -3.02 -36.54 -22.46
C GLU A 194 -1.79 -36.06 -23.25
N TYR A 195 -0.64 -35.90 -22.59
CA TYR A 195 0.60 -35.50 -23.27
C TYR A 195 1.13 -36.54 -24.26
N MET A 196 0.82 -37.81 -24.08
CA MET A 196 1.21 -38.86 -25.03
C MET A 196 0.32 -38.93 -26.29
N THR A 197 -0.93 -38.48 -26.17
CA THR A 197 -1.92 -38.62 -27.25
C THR A 197 -2.15 -37.32 -28.03
N HIS A 198 -1.79 -36.16 -27.49
CA HIS A 198 -2.00 -34.87 -28.13
C HIS A 198 -0.67 -34.22 -28.50
N GLU A 199 -0.51 -33.94 -29.77
CA GLU A 199 0.60 -33.14 -30.26
C GLU A 199 0.35 -31.65 -29.94
N ILE A 200 1.30 -31.01 -29.25
CA ILE A 200 1.25 -29.63 -28.89
C ILE A 200 2.42 -28.85 -29.52
N PRO A 201 2.30 -27.53 -29.70
CA PRO A 201 3.42 -26.71 -30.12
C PRO A 201 4.58 -26.82 -29.12
N LEU A 202 5.74 -27.27 -29.59
CA LEU A 202 6.90 -27.49 -28.74
C LEU A 202 7.61 -26.17 -28.44
N PHE A 203 8.02 -25.99 -27.21
CA PHE A 203 8.76 -24.84 -26.72
C PHE A 203 10.08 -25.28 -26.06
N LYS A 204 11.08 -24.40 -26.17
CA LYS A 204 12.35 -24.55 -25.44
C LYS A 204 12.63 -23.32 -24.61
N TYR A 205 13.27 -23.51 -23.46
CA TYR A 205 13.77 -22.40 -22.67
C TYR A 205 15.17 -22.02 -23.15
N ARG A 206 15.35 -20.77 -23.56
CA ARG A 206 16.64 -20.22 -23.95
C ARG A 206 16.93 -18.90 -23.24
N LYS A 207 18.19 -18.53 -23.14
CA LYS A 207 18.56 -17.18 -22.77
C LYS A 207 18.20 -16.21 -23.90
N LEU A 208 17.98 -14.95 -23.56
CA LEU A 208 17.88 -13.88 -24.55
C LEU A 208 19.22 -13.76 -25.33
N THR A 209 19.11 -13.48 -26.59
CA THR A 209 20.26 -13.16 -27.45
C THR A 209 20.82 -11.78 -27.10
N ALA A 210 22.06 -11.48 -27.45
CA ALA A 210 22.66 -10.15 -27.24
C ALA A 210 21.80 -9.04 -27.87
N LYS A 211 21.29 -9.27 -29.09
CA LYS A 211 20.44 -8.31 -29.80
C LYS A 211 19.08 -8.06 -29.10
N GLU A 212 18.47 -9.11 -28.55
CA GLU A 212 17.23 -8.95 -27.76
C GLU A 212 17.46 -8.20 -26.46
N VAL A 213 18.58 -8.46 -25.77
CA VAL A 213 18.98 -7.72 -24.55
C VAL A 213 19.23 -6.25 -24.90
N GLU A 214 20.01 -5.99 -25.96
CA GLU A 214 20.31 -4.63 -26.41
C GLU A 214 19.06 -3.85 -26.78
N GLY A 215 18.13 -4.47 -27.53
CA GLY A 215 16.85 -3.85 -27.90
C GLY A 215 16.03 -3.45 -26.68
N LYS A 216 15.92 -4.34 -25.67
CA LYS A 216 15.19 -4.04 -24.43
C LYS A 216 15.86 -2.94 -23.60
N VAL A 217 17.19 -2.95 -23.49
CA VAL A 217 17.94 -1.92 -22.76
C VAL A 217 17.82 -0.56 -23.45
N ASN A 218 17.95 -0.52 -24.79
CA ASN A 218 17.80 0.71 -25.57
C ASN A 218 16.37 1.28 -25.45
N PHE A 219 15.34 0.44 -25.50
CA PHE A 219 13.97 0.85 -25.27
C PHE A 219 13.80 1.51 -23.89
N ALA A 220 14.29 0.87 -22.82
CA ALA A 220 14.23 1.45 -21.47
C ALA A 220 15.06 2.75 -21.36
N ALA A 221 16.23 2.79 -21.98
CA ALA A 221 17.10 3.96 -21.98
C ALA A 221 16.49 5.15 -22.74
N GLU A 222 15.69 4.89 -23.76
CA GLU A 222 14.94 5.93 -24.49
C GLU A 222 13.87 6.58 -23.63
N ILE A 223 13.01 5.75 -23.01
CA ILE A 223 11.94 6.23 -22.10
C ILE A 223 12.51 7.07 -20.96
N LEU A 224 13.67 6.65 -20.40
CA LEU A 224 14.27 7.26 -19.22
C LEU A 224 15.35 8.31 -19.54
N ASN A 225 15.55 8.68 -20.81
CA ASN A 225 16.60 9.60 -21.23
C ASN A 225 18.00 9.23 -20.71
N LEU A 226 18.37 7.95 -20.85
CA LEU A 226 19.63 7.39 -20.36
C LEU A 226 20.64 7.04 -21.48
N LYS A 227 20.28 7.22 -22.79
CA LYS A 227 21.10 6.73 -23.92
C LYS A 227 22.57 7.13 -23.81
N GLU A 228 22.86 8.41 -23.51
CA GLU A 228 24.22 8.94 -23.40
C GLU A 228 24.95 8.51 -22.12
N LEU A 229 24.22 7.95 -21.15
CA LEU A 229 24.72 7.59 -19.84
C LEU A 229 24.96 6.09 -19.67
N LEU A 230 24.59 5.28 -20.67
CA LEU A 230 24.61 3.81 -20.58
C LEU A 230 25.99 3.24 -20.22
N GLN A 231 27.08 3.90 -20.64
CA GLN A 231 28.46 3.46 -20.40
C GLN A 231 29.03 3.96 -19.06
N ARG A 232 28.32 4.81 -18.34
CA ARG A 232 28.77 5.34 -17.04
C ARG A 232 28.48 4.35 -15.92
N LYS A 233 29.36 4.34 -14.91
CA LYS A 233 29.16 3.62 -13.65
C LYS A 233 28.33 4.46 -12.66
N PRO A 234 27.67 3.85 -11.66
CA PRO A 234 26.86 4.57 -10.67
C PRO A 234 27.58 5.75 -10.00
N ALA A 235 28.87 5.60 -9.70
CA ALA A 235 29.69 6.69 -9.12
C ALA A 235 29.84 7.93 -10.04
N GLN A 236 29.54 7.81 -11.32
CA GLN A 236 29.61 8.89 -12.32
C GLN A 236 28.23 9.47 -12.67
N LEU A 237 27.20 9.05 -11.93
CA LEU A 237 25.81 9.43 -12.13
C LEU A 237 25.30 10.25 -10.96
N SER A 238 24.40 11.19 -11.21
CA SER A 238 23.66 11.87 -10.15
C SER A 238 22.63 10.93 -9.51
N GLY A 239 22.12 11.28 -8.33
CA GLY A 239 21.09 10.49 -7.65
C GLY A 239 19.87 10.18 -8.53
N GLY A 240 19.34 11.18 -9.25
CA GLY A 240 18.23 10.98 -10.18
C GLY A 240 18.60 10.12 -11.39
N GLN A 241 19.85 10.18 -11.87
CA GLN A 241 20.30 9.29 -12.93
C GLN A 241 20.43 7.85 -12.43
N CYS A 242 20.93 7.63 -11.22
CA CYS A 242 20.96 6.31 -10.58
C CYS A 242 19.55 5.73 -10.42
N GLN A 243 18.60 6.56 -10.00
CA GLN A 243 17.20 6.16 -9.89
C GLN A 243 16.62 5.73 -11.25
N ARG A 244 16.85 6.51 -12.31
CA ARG A 244 16.42 6.14 -13.66
C ARG A 244 17.04 4.80 -14.09
N VAL A 245 18.30 4.52 -13.75
CA VAL A 245 18.90 3.20 -14.01
C VAL A 245 18.16 2.09 -13.23
N ALA A 246 17.78 2.33 -11.98
CA ALA A 246 16.98 1.37 -11.20
C ALA A 246 15.59 1.14 -11.81
N LEU A 247 14.92 2.21 -12.28
CA LEU A 247 13.66 2.10 -13.03
C LEU A 247 13.85 1.35 -14.35
N GLY A 248 14.98 1.54 -15.04
CA GLY A 248 15.32 0.79 -16.26
C GLY A 248 15.37 -0.71 -16.03
N ARG A 249 15.90 -1.16 -14.88
CA ARG A 249 15.88 -2.58 -14.47
C ARG A 249 14.46 -3.13 -14.33
N VAL A 250 13.53 -2.30 -13.89
CA VAL A 250 12.11 -2.67 -13.74
C VAL A 250 11.43 -2.79 -15.09
N ILE A 251 11.61 -1.80 -15.97
CA ILE A 251 11.02 -1.76 -17.32
C ILE A 251 11.36 -3.00 -18.12
N VAL A 252 12.64 -3.35 -18.19
CA VAL A 252 13.11 -4.46 -19.02
C VAL A 252 12.59 -5.83 -18.59
N ASN A 253 12.19 -5.95 -17.31
CA ASN A 253 11.65 -7.20 -16.77
C ASN A 253 10.19 -7.44 -17.13
N ASN A 254 9.46 -6.41 -17.56
CA ASN A 254 8.04 -6.47 -17.91
C ASN A 254 7.19 -7.15 -16.81
N ALA A 255 7.41 -6.74 -15.55
CA ALA A 255 6.67 -7.27 -14.41
C ALA A 255 5.25 -6.70 -14.38
N LYS A 256 4.28 -7.54 -13.96
CA LYS A 256 2.88 -7.13 -13.80
C LYS A 256 2.65 -6.34 -12.51
N LEU A 257 3.52 -6.50 -11.52
CA LEU A 257 3.48 -5.82 -10.22
C LEU A 257 4.81 -5.10 -9.98
N LEU A 258 4.72 -3.80 -9.76
CA LEU A 258 5.84 -2.93 -9.42
C LEU A 258 5.77 -2.57 -7.94
N LEU A 259 6.86 -2.75 -7.23
CA LEU A 259 7.00 -2.37 -5.84
C LEU A 259 8.09 -1.31 -5.72
N MET A 260 7.81 -0.21 -5.03
CA MET A 260 8.75 0.90 -4.87
C MET A 260 8.84 1.30 -3.40
N ASP A 261 10.03 1.16 -2.80
CA ASP A 261 10.29 1.47 -1.39
C ASP A 261 11.02 2.82 -1.29
N GLU A 262 10.31 3.89 -0.99
CA GLU A 262 10.78 5.27 -0.87
C GLU A 262 11.75 5.72 -2.00
N PRO A 263 11.40 5.54 -3.27
CA PRO A 263 12.37 5.71 -4.35
C PRO A 263 12.83 7.15 -4.54
N LEU A 264 12.10 8.17 -4.04
CA LEU A 264 12.41 9.59 -4.20
C LEU A 264 13.07 10.22 -2.96
N SER A 265 13.22 9.48 -1.86
CA SER A 265 13.69 10.01 -0.57
C SER A 265 15.08 10.66 -0.62
N ASN A 266 15.96 10.17 -1.49
CA ASN A 266 17.35 10.61 -1.61
C ASN A 266 17.58 11.72 -2.66
N LEU A 267 16.50 12.35 -3.17
CA LEU A 267 16.57 13.40 -4.19
C LEU A 267 16.28 14.78 -3.60
N ASP A 268 16.85 15.82 -4.22
CA ASP A 268 16.48 17.20 -3.95
C ASP A 268 15.04 17.51 -4.43
N ALA A 269 14.44 18.59 -3.90
CA ALA A 269 13.03 18.91 -4.13
C ALA A 269 12.70 19.10 -5.63
N LYS A 270 13.55 19.82 -6.38
CA LYS A 270 13.31 20.11 -7.81
C LYS A 270 13.35 18.81 -8.65
N LEU A 271 14.31 17.95 -8.35
CA LEU A 271 14.44 16.67 -9.04
C LEU A 271 13.30 15.71 -8.67
N ARG A 272 12.84 15.75 -7.41
CA ARG A 272 11.71 14.94 -6.93
C ARG A 272 10.43 15.24 -7.72
N ASP A 273 10.13 16.52 -7.99
CA ASP A 273 8.96 16.92 -8.77
C ASP A 273 8.99 16.39 -10.20
N SER A 274 10.12 16.46 -10.86
CA SER A 274 10.27 15.91 -12.22
C SER A 274 10.14 14.38 -12.23
N MET A 275 10.72 13.71 -11.23
CA MET A 275 10.71 12.26 -11.12
C MET A 275 9.33 11.68 -10.80
N ARG A 276 8.48 12.39 -10.01
CA ARG A 276 7.08 12.00 -9.82
C ARG A 276 6.35 11.89 -11.15
N SER A 277 6.48 12.90 -12.00
CA SER A 277 5.88 12.91 -13.33
C SER A 277 6.41 11.78 -14.22
N GLU A 278 7.71 11.48 -14.16
CA GLU A 278 8.33 10.38 -14.91
C GLU A 278 7.82 9.00 -14.45
N ILE A 279 7.70 8.79 -13.13
CA ILE A 279 7.16 7.54 -12.57
C ILE A 279 5.71 7.32 -12.99
N LEU A 280 4.87 8.36 -12.97
CA LEU A 280 3.47 8.26 -13.44
C LEU A 280 3.37 7.95 -14.93
N LYS A 281 4.19 8.59 -15.76
CA LYS A 281 4.27 8.29 -17.21
C LYS A 281 4.68 6.85 -17.42
N LEU A 282 5.66 6.38 -16.66
CA LEU A 282 6.16 5.02 -16.71
C LEU A 282 5.07 4.01 -16.33
N HIS A 283 4.40 4.22 -15.19
CA HIS A 283 3.29 3.39 -14.74
C HIS A 283 2.22 3.25 -15.83
N LYS A 284 1.76 4.38 -16.38
CA LYS A 284 0.76 4.40 -17.46
C LYS A 284 1.24 3.68 -18.73
N SER A 285 2.52 3.81 -19.09
CA SER A 285 3.06 3.19 -20.30
C SER A 285 3.23 1.68 -20.19
N ILE A 286 3.51 1.17 -18.96
CA ILE A 286 3.68 -0.26 -18.71
C ILE A 286 2.33 -0.93 -18.42
N GLY A 287 1.37 -0.20 -17.83
CA GLY A 287 0.08 -0.74 -17.40
C GLY A 287 0.19 -1.75 -16.25
N ALA A 288 1.28 -1.69 -15.48
CA ALA A 288 1.49 -2.59 -14.35
C ALA A 288 0.80 -2.06 -13.09
N THR A 289 0.32 -2.95 -12.23
CA THR A 289 -0.11 -2.59 -10.88
C THR A 289 1.09 -2.10 -10.07
N THR A 290 0.95 -1.01 -9.33
CA THR A 290 2.06 -0.41 -8.58
C THR A 290 1.71 -0.25 -7.11
N VAL A 291 2.60 -0.72 -6.22
CA VAL A 291 2.56 -0.42 -4.79
C VAL A 291 3.80 0.41 -4.45
N TYR A 292 3.55 1.59 -3.95
CA TYR A 292 4.57 2.59 -3.68
C TYR A 292 4.56 2.95 -2.19
N VAL A 293 5.71 2.99 -1.56
CA VAL A 293 5.86 3.41 -0.16
C VAL A 293 6.53 4.77 -0.11
N THR A 294 5.97 5.66 0.68
CA THR A 294 6.57 6.98 0.96
C THR A 294 6.20 7.47 2.35
N HIS A 295 6.96 8.44 2.84
CA HIS A 295 6.58 9.29 3.97
C HIS A 295 6.20 10.70 3.53
N ASP A 296 6.32 11.02 2.22
CA ASP A 296 5.99 12.31 1.63
C ASP A 296 4.50 12.33 1.22
N GLN A 297 3.75 13.25 1.84
CA GLN A 297 2.33 13.43 1.58
C GLN A 297 2.05 13.96 0.18
N VAL A 298 2.96 14.80 -0.35
CA VAL A 298 2.79 15.38 -1.69
C VAL A 298 2.88 14.29 -2.75
N GLU A 299 3.79 13.32 -2.57
CA GLU A 299 3.86 12.14 -3.45
C GLU A 299 2.54 11.36 -3.40
N ALA A 300 2.04 11.07 -2.19
CA ALA A 300 0.80 10.34 -2.02
C ALA A 300 -0.40 11.07 -2.67
N MET A 301 -0.54 12.36 -2.43
CA MET A 301 -1.66 13.17 -2.95
C MET A 301 -1.61 13.38 -4.46
N THR A 302 -0.42 13.37 -5.09
CA THR A 302 -0.26 13.68 -6.51
C THR A 302 -0.18 12.46 -7.41
N MET A 303 0.20 11.29 -6.88
CA MET A 303 0.49 10.11 -7.69
C MET A 303 -0.50 8.96 -7.50
N ALA A 304 -1.17 8.87 -6.34
CA ALA A 304 -1.99 7.71 -6.02
C ALA A 304 -3.36 7.72 -6.71
N ASP A 305 -3.80 6.55 -7.16
CA ASP A 305 -5.23 6.29 -7.38
C ASP A 305 -5.92 6.08 -6.02
N ARG A 306 -5.29 5.30 -5.12
CA ARG A 306 -5.69 5.19 -3.70
C ARG A 306 -4.49 5.30 -2.77
N ILE A 307 -4.75 5.96 -1.63
CA ILE A 307 -3.81 6.09 -0.51
C ILE A 307 -4.23 5.12 0.59
N VAL A 308 -3.25 4.41 1.13
CA VAL A 308 -3.38 3.60 2.34
C VAL A 308 -2.61 4.32 3.45
N VAL A 309 -3.35 4.99 4.34
CA VAL A 309 -2.76 5.66 5.51
C VAL A 309 -2.55 4.63 6.60
N MET A 310 -1.31 4.51 7.07
CA MET A 310 -0.89 3.54 8.08
C MET A 310 -0.38 4.24 9.34
N ASP A 311 -0.76 3.72 10.50
CA ASP A 311 -0.19 4.09 11.79
C ASP A 311 -0.16 2.86 12.71
N ARG A 312 0.89 2.76 13.55
CA ARG A 312 1.04 1.72 14.58
C ARG A 312 0.68 0.32 14.07
N ALA A 313 1.31 -0.07 12.96
CA ALA A 313 1.18 -1.38 12.34
C ALA A 313 -0.20 -1.71 11.73
N LYS A 314 -1.11 -0.74 11.60
CA LYS A 314 -2.48 -0.92 11.09
C LYS A 314 -2.79 0.02 9.94
N ILE A 315 -3.73 -0.37 9.10
CA ILE A 315 -4.42 0.54 8.18
C ILE A 315 -5.37 1.41 9.01
N ILE A 316 -5.25 2.73 8.84
CA ILE A 316 -6.16 3.70 9.46
C ILE A 316 -7.26 4.11 8.48
N GLN A 317 -6.86 4.42 7.24
CA GLN A 317 -7.81 4.78 6.18
C GLN A 317 -7.29 4.36 4.82
N VAL A 318 -8.20 3.93 3.95
CA VAL A 318 -7.96 3.71 2.52
C VAL A 318 -8.96 4.56 1.75
N GLY A 319 -8.50 5.27 0.74
CA GLY A 319 -9.37 6.10 -0.11
C GLY A 319 -8.58 6.79 -1.22
N THR A 320 -9.28 7.44 -2.12
CA THR A 320 -8.66 8.36 -3.10
C THR A 320 -7.99 9.52 -2.38
N PRO A 321 -7.01 10.21 -2.99
CA PRO A 321 -6.40 11.41 -2.40
C PRO A 321 -7.43 12.42 -1.90
N LYS A 322 -8.48 12.67 -2.68
CA LYS A 322 -9.56 13.59 -2.33
C LYS A 322 -10.35 13.13 -1.10
N GLU A 323 -10.74 11.85 -1.05
CA GLU A 323 -11.48 11.30 0.10
C GLU A 323 -10.68 11.36 1.39
N VAL A 324 -9.39 10.98 1.35
CA VAL A 324 -8.52 11.01 2.54
C VAL A 324 -8.31 12.44 3.04
N TYR A 325 -8.25 13.44 2.15
CA TYR A 325 -8.10 14.85 2.48
C TYR A 325 -9.39 15.48 2.98
N GLU A 326 -10.50 15.29 2.24
CA GLU A 326 -11.79 15.95 2.55
C GLU A 326 -12.60 15.21 3.63
N HIS A 327 -12.41 13.89 3.76
CA HIS A 327 -13.17 13.04 4.68
C HIS A 327 -12.25 12.15 5.55
N PRO A 328 -11.35 12.74 6.36
CA PRO A 328 -10.49 11.97 7.24
C PRO A 328 -11.34 11.25 8.29
N ASN A 329 -11.14 9.93 8.45
CA ASN A 329 -11.91 9.11 9.39
C ASN A 329 -11.46 9.24 10.85
N SER A 330 -10.36 9.93 11.08
CA SER A 330 -9.76 10.10 12.40
C SER A 330 -8.94 11.38 12.49
N LEU A 331 -8.73 11.82 13.72
CA LEU A 331 -7.86 12.94 14.04
C LEU A 331 -6.44 12.74 13.52
N PHE A 332 -5.95 11.48 13.57
CA PHE A 332 -4.63 11.14 13.03
C PHE A 332 -4.55 11.46 11.53
N VAL A 333 -5.48 10.95 10.73
CA VAL A 333 -5.48 11.21 9.28
C VAL A 333 -5.63 12.68 8.97
N ALA A 334 -6.53 13.38 9.68
CA ALA A 334 -6.77 14.81 9.53
C ALA A 334 -5.53 15.67 9.76
N THR A 335 -4.73 15.33 10.76
CA THR A 335 -3.49 16.04 11.12
C THR A 335 -2.27 15.54 10.37
N PHE A 336 -2.28 14.29 9.89
CA PHE A 336 -1.18 13.73 9.14
C PHE A 336 -1.23 14.15 7.66
N ILE A 337 -2.42 14.28 7.06
CA ILE A 337 -2.59 14.63 5.64
C ILE A 337 -2.88 16.13 5.49
N GLY A 338 -2.01 16.82 4.76
CA GLY A 338 -2.11 18.27 4.46
C GLY A 338 -0.94 19.07 4.99
N SER A 339 -0.55 20.12 4.24
CA SER A 339 0.51 21.07 4.60
C SER A 339 0.04 22.49 4.29
N PRO A 340 -0.10 23.35 5.31
CA PRO A 340 0.02 23.07 6.75
C PRO A 340 -1.02 22.07 7.27
N ASN A 341 -0.75 21.52 8.47
CA ASN A 341 -1.66 20.58 9.10
C ASN A 341 -3.02 21.22 9.45
N MET A 342 -4.06 20.39 9.57
CA MET A 342 -5.37 20.82 10.04
C MET A 342 -5.27 21.45 11.44
N ASN A 343 -5.90 22.60 11.63
CA ASN A 343 -6.03 23.22 12.97
C ASN A 343 -6.99 22.40 13.83
N ILE A 344 -6.57 22.06 15.04
CA ILE A 344 -7.40 21.27 15.95
C ILE A 344 -7.61 22.04 17.25
N THR A 345 -8.87 22.20 17.65
CA THR A 345 -9.24 22.84 18.92
C THR A 345 -10.32 22.06 19.65
N PRO A 346 -10.26 21.97 21.01
CA PRO A 346 -11.38 21.44 21.78
C PRO A 346 -12.59 22.33 21.63
N VAL A 347 -13.74 21.68 21.51
CA VAL A 347 -15.06 22.35 21.45
C VAL A 347 -16.05 21.57 22.28
N VAL A 348 -17.07 22.25 22.75
CA VAL A 348 -18.20 21.64 23.43
C VAL A 348 -19.45 21.88 22.58
N PHE A 349 -20.17 20.81 22.34
CA PHE A 349 -21.53 20.89 21.80
C PHE A 349 -22.52 20.79 22.94
N SER A 350 -23.37 21.79 23.08
CA SER A 350 -24.48 21.79 24.04
C SER A 350 -25.58 22.74 23.59
N ASN A 351 -26.83 22.40 23.90
CA ASN A 351 -28.02 23.22 23.55
C ASN A 351 -28.07 23.63 22.07
N GLY A 352 -27.75 22.70 21.17
CA GLY A 352 -27.76 22.92 19.71
C GLY A 352 -26.59 23.75 19.16
N ASN A 353 -25.60 24.13 19.99
CA ASN A 353 -24.50 25.01 19.60
C ASN A 353 -23.14 24.36 19.84
N LEU A 354 -22.24 24.55 18.87
CA LEU A 354 -20.81 24.22 18.97
C LEU A 354 -20.05 25.45 19.47
N GLN A 355 -19.30 25.32 20.55
CA GLN A 355 -18.65 26.43 21.24
C GLN A 355 -17.14 26.23 21.35
N ILE A 356 -16.36 27.32 21.12
CA ILE A 356 -14.94 27.43 21.46
C ILE A 356 -14.88 28.41 22.64
N GLY A 357 -14.64 27.90 23.87
CA GLY A 357 -14.80 28.71 25.07
C GLY A 357 -16.23 29.28 25.15
N ASP A 358 -16.35 30.60 25.27
CA ASP A 358 -17.66 31.29 25.32
C ASP A 358 -18.22 31.67 23.94
N ASN A 359 -17.50 31.41 22.86
CA ASN A 359 -17.90 31.82 21.53
C ASN A 359 -18.63 30.71 20.79
N VAL A 360 -19.85 30.97 20.28
CA VAL A 360 -20.59 30.08 19.43
C VAL A 360 -20.01 30.13 18.02
N VAL A 361 -19.52 29.00 17.55
CA VAL A 361 -18.87 28.85 16.20
C VAL A 361 -19.87 28.35 15.16
N TYR A 362 -20.77 27.48 15.59
CA TYR A 362 -21.75 26.85 14.72
C TYR A 362 -22.94 26.33 15.54
N GLY A 363 -24.14 26.42 15.00
CA GLY A 363 -25.36 25.83 15.58
C GLY A 363 -26.21 25.23 14.47
N SER A 364 -26.75 24.05 14.71
CA SER A 364 -27.68 23.35 13.81
C SER A 364 -28.35 22.19 14.51
N ASP A 365 -29.65 22.05 14.32
CA ASP A 365 -30.42 20.90 14.82
C ASP A 365 -29.95 19.58 14.19
N ASP A 366 -29.57 19.59 12.92
CA ASP A 366 -28.98 18.45 12.20
C ASP A 366 -27.69 17.95 12.91
N LEU A 367 -26.89 18.84 13.47
CA LEU A 367 -25.68 18.46 14.19
C LEU A 367 -25.97 17.66 15.45
N HIS A 368 -27.01 18.05 16.19
CA HIS A 368 -27.47 17.32 17.38
C HIS A 368 -27.87 15.87 17.04
N ASP A 369 -28.69 15.70 16.00
CA ASP A 369 -29.16 14.38 15.58
C ASP A 369 -27.99 13.50 15.13
N ARG A 370 -27.05 14.04 14.35
CA ARG A 370 -25.84 13.32 13.88
C ARG A 370 -24.91 12.91 15.03
N LEU A 371 -24.70 13.78 16.01
CA LEU A 371 -23.93 13.46 17.22
C LEU A 371 -24.58 12.34 18.03
N THR A 372 -25.89 12.47 18.26
CA THR A 372 -26.68 11.48 18.98
C THR A 372 -26.60 10.11 18.30
N ASP A 373 -26.79 10.06 16.99
CA ASP A 373 -26.69 8.82 16.19
C ASP A 373 -25.29 8.23 16.20
N PHE A 374 -24.25 9.06 16.12
CA PHE A 374 -22.86 8.61 16.23
C PHE A 374 -22.60 7.91 17.57
N TYR A 375 -22.96 8.55 18.69
CA TYR A 375 -22.72 7.99 20.02
C TYR A 375 -23.60 6.77 20.31
N ARG A 376 -24.83 6.71 19.80
CA ARG A 376 -25.66 5.50 19.87
C ARG A 376 -25.03 4.32 19.13
N LYS A 377 -24.51 4.54 17.91
CA LYS A 377 -23.80 3.52 17.15
C LYS A 377 -22.52 3.07 17.86
N GLN A 378 -21.74 4.00 18.41
CA GLN A 378 -20.55 3.66 19.19
C GLN A 378 -20.89 2.80 20.42
N LYS A 379 -21.96 3.13 21.13
CA LYS A 379 -22.45 2.37 22.28
C LYS A 379 -22.81 0.93 21.88
N SER A 380 -23.62 0.76 20.85
CA SER A 380 -24.02 -0.56 20.33
C SER A 380 -22.80 -1.40 19.89
N LEU A 381 -21.81 -0.78 19.26
CA LEU A 381 -20.58 -1.45 18.85
C LEU A 381 -19.76 -1.93 20.06
N LEU A 382 -19.63 -1.11 21.11
CA LEU A 382 -18.93 -1.49 22.33
C LEU A 382 -19.68 -2.62 23.08
N GLU A 383 -21.00 -2.59 23.10
CA GLU A 383 -21.84 -3.66 23.69
C GLU A 383 -21.64 -4.99 22.95
N GLU A 384 -21.54 -4.95 21.63
CA GLU A 384 -21.27 -6.13 20.82
C GLU A 384 -19.85 -6.66 21.01
N GLN A 385 -18.82 -5.80 20.97
CA GLN A 385 -17.42 -6.16 21.24
C GLN A 385 -17.27 -6.77 22.63
N ARG A 386 -17.88 -6.15 23.66
CA ARG A 386 -17.92 -6.68 25.01
C ARG A 386 -18.46 -8.11 25.04
N ARG A 387 -19.57 -8.37 24.36
CA ARG A 387 -20.16 -9.72 24.29
C ARG A 387 -19.20 -10.71 23.63
N GLN A 388 -18.64 -10.37 22.48
CA GLN A 388 -17.72 -11.25 21.74
C GLN A 388 -16.45 -11.55 22.55
N GLU A 389 -15.84 -10.57 23.20
CA GLU A 389 -14.65 -10.79 24.02
C GLU A 389 -14.95 -11.60 25.28
N LEU A 390 -16.08 -11.38 25.93
CA LEU A 390 -16.47 -12.13 27.13
C LEU A 390 -16.80 -13.60 26.82
N ASP A 391 -17.36 -13.90 25.66
CA ASP A 391 -17.66 -15.26 25.24
C ASP A 391 -16.39 -16.11 25.02
N GLY A 392 -15.25 -15.47 24.64
CA GLY A 392 -13.97 -16.15 24.44
C GLY A 392 -13.11 -16.35 25.69
N VAL A 393 -13.50 -15.79 26.86
CA VAL A 393 -12.68 -15.82 28.09
C VAL A 393 -13.20 -16.84 29.08
N SER A 394 -12.35 -17.86 29.41
CA SER A 394 -12.66 -18.89 30.39
C SER A 394 -12.30 -18.51 31.82
N ASN A 395 -11.47 -17.49 32.06
CA ASN A 395 -11.01 -17.04 33.38
C ASN A 395 -11.92 -15.96 33.92
N GLU A 396 -12.62 -16.22 35.06
CA GLU A 396 -13.57 -15.28 35.64
C GLU A 396 -12.98 -13.95 36.08
N ALA A 397 -11.75 -13.92 36.60
CA ALA A 397 -11.08 -12.67 37.02
C ALA A 397 -10.76 -11.80 35.81
N LEU A 398 -10.29 -12.40 34.69
CA LEU A 398 -10.04 -11.70 33.43
C LEU A 398 -11.35 -11.24 32.79
N LYS A 399 -12.40 -12.08 32.82
CA LYS A 399 -13.76 -11.77 32.37
C LYS A 399 -14.34 -10.55 33.10
N SER A 400 -14.16 -10.48 34.42
CA SER A 400 -14.59 -9.35 35.22
C SER A 400 -13.80 -8.07 34.91
N ALA A 401 -12.49 -8.17 34.69
CA ALA A 401 -11.65 -7.00 34.37
C ALA A 401 -11.99 -6.43 32.98
N VAL A 402 -12.10 -7.28 31.95
CA VAL A 402 -12.50 -6.90 30.60
C VAL A 402 -13.90 -6.32 30.60
N GLY A 403 -14.85 -6.97 31.30
CA GLY A 403 -16.23 -6.47 31.42
C GLY A 403 -16.29 -5.05 31.99
N LYS A 404 -15.56 -4.78 33.09
CA LYS A 404 -15.53 -3.44 33.73
C LYS A 404 -14.99 -2.36 32.77
N GLU A 405 -13.96 -2.65 32.00
CA GLU A 405 -13.41 -1.68 31.04
C GLU A 405 -14.44 -1.27 29.95
N TYR A 406 -15.21 -2.24 29.47
CA TYR A 406 -16.28 -1.95 28.52
C TYR A 406 -17.45 -1.21 29.18
N ASP A 407 -17.86 -1.63 30.39
CA ASP A 407 -18.93 -1.00 31.14
C ASP A 407 -18.63 0.49 31.40
N GLU A 408 -17.41 0.83 31.81
CA GLU A 408 -17.00 2.23 31.99
C GLU A 408 -17.08 3.07 30.71
N LYS A 409 -16.72 2.49 29.57
CA LYS A 409 -16.84 3.17 28.26
C LYS A 409 -18.29 3.35 27.85
N ILE A 410 -19.12 2.34 28.04
CA ILE A 410 -20.54 2.35 27.71
C ILE A 410 -21.31 3.35 28.59
N ASP A 411 -21.03 3.36 29.90
CA ASP A 411 -21.65 4.28 30.88
C ASP A 411 -21.26 5.75 30.57
N LYS A 412 -19.99 5.99 30.19
CA LYS A 412 -19.55 7.32 29.79
C LYS A 412 -20.34 7.83 28.58
N ILE A 413 -20.53 6.99 27.55
CA ILE A 413 -21.36 7.36 26.39
C ILE A 413 -22.82 7.57 26.83
N GLY A 414 -23.34 6.72 27.72
CA GLY A 414 -24.69 6.87 28.26
C GLY A 414 -24.89 8.23 28.96
N THR A 415 -23.90 8.70 29.71
CA THR A 415 -23.91 10.01 30.37
C THR A 415 -23.92 11.16 29.34
N LEU A 416 -23.03 11.10 28.31
CA LEU A 416 -22.98 12.09 27.24
C LEU A 416 -24.34 12.24 26.52
N LEU A 417 -24.99 11.11 26.21
CA LEU A 417 -26.31 11.10 25.59
C LEU A 417 -27.45 11.62 26.49
N LYS A 418 -27.31 11.47 27.81
CA LYS A 418 -28.30 11.94 28.80
C LYS A 418 -28.19 13.45 29.03
N ASP A 419 -26.95 13.94 29.14
CA ASP A 419 -26.67 15.32 29.47
C ASP A 419 -26.71 16.26 28.27
N ASP A 420 -26.89 15.71 27.06
CA ASP A 420 -26.86 16.42 25.76
C ASP A 420 -25.66 17.36 25.62
N ARG A 421 -24.52 16.91 26.15
CA ARG A 421 -23.25 17.63 26.12
C ARG A 421 -22.15 16.74 25.62
N PHE A 422 -21.53 17.16 24.51
CA PHE A 422 -20.48 16.39 23.85
C PHE A 422 -19.17 17.16 23.82
N ASP A 423 -18.13 16.59 24.41
CA ASP A 423 -16.77 17.09 24.30
C ASP A 423 -16.14 16.57 23.01
N LEU A 424 -15.81 17.49 22.11
CA LEU A 424 -15.35 17.19 20.74
C LEU A 424 -14.04 17.92 20.44
N LYS A 425 -13.42 17.57 19.33
CA LYS A 425 -12.35 18.34 18.71
C LYS A 425 -12.82 18.84 17.35
N LEU A 426 -12.77 20.14 17.16
CA LEU A 426 -13.03 20.79 15.88
C LEU A 426 -11.74 20.81 15.07
N GLY A 427 -11.80 20.31 13.84
CA GLY A 427 -10.77 20.41 12.83
C GLY A 427 -11.15 21.41 11.73
N VAL A 428 -10.24 22.31 11.40
CA VAL A 428 -10.42 23.25 10.29
C VAL A 428 -9.14 23.32 9.47
N ARG A 429 -9.26 23.17 8.15
CA ARG A 429 -8.12 23.31 7.24
C ARG A 429 -7.65 24.76 7.17
N PRO A 430 -6.35 25.03 6.98
CA PRO A 430 -5.82 26.40 6.88
C PRO A 430 -6.48 27.25 5.79
N GLU A 431 -6.86 26.68 4.68
CA GLU A 431 -7.56 27.34 3.56
C GLU A 431 -9.04 27.65 3.82
N ASP A 432 -9.61 27.06 4.89
CA ASP A 432 -11.02 27.24 5.26
C ASP A 432 -11.23 28.21 6.41
N ILE A 433 -10.16 28.89 6.83
CA ILE A 433 -10.15 29.99 7.80
C ILE A 433 -9.93 31.30 7.04
N PHE A 434 -10.73 32.29 7.32
CA PHE A 434 -10.60 33.64 6.70
C PHE A 434 -10.88 34.76 7.69
N ILE A 435 -10.30 35.92 7.44
CA ILE A 435 -10.53 37.11 8.25
C ILE A 435 -11.96 37.63 8.00
N ASP A 436 -12.65 37.91 9.09
CA ASP A 436 -14.03 38.39 9.08
C ASP A 436 -14.24 39.31 10.27
N ALA A 437 -14.63 40.54 10.01
CA ALA A 437 -14.89 41.55 11.06
C ALA A 437 -15.96 41.09 12.08
N ASN A 438 -16.89 40.23 11.63
CA ASN A 438 -17.92 39.64 12.46
C ASN A 438 -17.54 38.21 12.92
N GLY A 439 -16.30 37.81 12.75
CA GLY A 439 -15.81 36.46 13.09
C GLY A 439 -16.04 36.12 14.55
N ALA A 440 -16.43 34.86 14.79
CA ALA A 440 -16.72 34.36 16.12
C ALA A 440 -15.47 34.17 16.99
N VAL A 441 -14.29 34.05 16.36
CA VAL A 441 -13.03 33.78 17.05
C VAL A 441 -12.06 34.95 16.84
N SER A 442 -11.55 35.50 17.95
CA SER A 442 -10.54 36.57 17.92
C SER A 442 -9.18 36.00 18.32
N GLY A 443 -8.14 36.42 17.63
CA GLY A 443 -6.76 36.05 17.95
C GLY A 443 -5.75 37.13 17.62
N VAL A 444 -4.59 37.08 18.27
CA VAL A 444 -3.47 37.98 17.99
C VAL A 444 -2.56 37.32 16.96
N VAL A 445 -2.16 38.09 15.94
CA VAL A 445 -1.22 37.59 14.92
C VAL A 445 0.17 37.44 15.52
N GLU A 446 0.67 36.22 15.62
CA GLU A 446 2.00 35.92 16.16
C GLU A 446 3.09 35.90 15.08
N SER A 447 2.77 35.38 13.89
CA SER A 447 3.72 35.34 12.77
C SER A 447 3.01 35.38 11.42
N LYS A 448 3.74 35.87 10.41
CA LYS A 448 3.33 35.93 9.01
C LYS A 448 4.50 35.48 8.15
N GLU A 449 4.36 34.34 7.49
CA GLU A 449 5.40 33.71 6.67
C GLU A 449 4.99 33.77 5.20
N LEU A 450 5.81 34.38 4.34
CA LEU A 450 5.55 34.41 2.89
C LEU A 450 6.06 33.08 2.27
N LEU A 451 5.16 32.33 1.65
CA LEU A 451 5.46 31.09 0.97
C LEU A 451 5.00 31.18 -0.50
N GLY A 452 5.81 31.84 -1.30
CA GLY A 452 5.52 32.02 -2.72
C GLY A 452 4.40 33.04 -2.97
N ASP A 453 3.22 32.53 -3.31
CA ASP A 453 2.02 33.32 -3.68
C ASP A 453 1.02 33.51 -2.53
N GLU A 454 1.29 32.95 -1.36
CA GLU A 454 0.42 33.03 -0.19
C GLU A 454 1.20 33.33 1.10
N TYR A 455 0.53 33.94 2.07
CA TYR A 455 1.01 34.03 3.44
C TYR A 455 0.43 32.90 4.28
N HIS A 456 1.28 32.27 5.10
CA HIS A 456 0.84 31.45 6.23
C HIS A 456 0.84 32.35 7.48
N VAL A 457 -0.34 32.66 7.97
CA VAL A 457 -0.51 33.52 9.15
C VAL A 457 -0.83 32.62 10.35
N LYS A 458 -0.10 32.86 11.46
CA LYS A 458 -0.36 32.17 12.73
C LYS A 458 -0.99 33.17 13.68
N ILE A 459 -2.18 32.83 14.18
CA ILE A 459 -2.87 33.61 15.21
C ILE A 459 -2.95 32.82 16.50
N LYS A 460 -2.79 33.50 17.61
CA LYS A 460 -3.02 32.91 18.95
C LYS A 460 -4.45 33.18 19.37
N VAL A 461 -5.19 32.09 19.57
CA VAL A 461 -6.56 32.09 20.08
C VAL A 461 -6.52 31.39 21.44
N ALA A 462 -6.72 32.15 22.52
CA ALA A 462 -6.47 31.68 23.88
C ALA A 462 -5.03 31.11 23.99
N ASP A 463 -4.87 29.83 24.32
CA ASP A 463 -3.56 29.18 24.44
C ASP A 463 -3.16 28.35 23.21
N ARG A 464 -3.82 28.54 22.07
CA ARG A 464 -3.59 27.73 20.86
C ARG A 464 -3.25 28.57 19.66
N LEU A 465 -2.40 27.99 18.80
CA LEU A 465 -2.04 28.57 17.51
C LEU A 465 -2.96 28.00 16.42
N PHE A 466 -3.56 28.88 15.64
CA PHE A 466 -4.25 28.57 14.41
C PHE A 466 -3.42 29.07 13.24
N VAL A 467 -3.26 28.23 12.23
CA VAL A 467 -2.59 28.57 10.97
C VAL A 467 -3.65 28.73 9.89
N PHE A 468 -3.62 29.82 9.14
CA PHE A 468 -4.46 29.99 7.97
C PHE A 468 -3.68 30.58 6.78
N LYS A 469 -4.21 30.34 5.60
CA LYS A 469 -3.64 30.79 4.35
C LYS A 469 -4.31 32.09 3.92
N MET A 470 -3.51 33.01 3.44
CA MET A 470 -3.97 34.33 3.06
C MET A 470 -3.28 34.78 1.77
N PRO A 471 -4.03 35.37 0.80
CA PRO A 471 -3.43 35.98 -0.39
C PRO A 471 -2.43 37.08 -0.03
N THR A 472 -1.45 37.32 -0.92
CA THR A 472 -0.37 38.32 -0.68
C THR A 472 -0.84 39.76 -0.73
N ASP A 473 -2.01 40.02 -1.31
CA ASP A 473 -2.64 41.37 -1.40
C ASP A 473 -3.36 41.80 -0.12
N THR A 474 -3.51 40.90 0.86
CA THR A 474 -4.16 41.17 2.14
C THR A 474 -3.14 41.69 3.15
N THR A 475 -3.45 42.80 3.81
CA THR A 475 -2.58 43.42 4.81
C THR A 475 -3.02 43.01 6.22
N VAL A 476 -2.15 42.30 6.91
CA VAL A 476 -2.25 41.99 8.34
C VAL A 476 -0.88 42.08 8.95
N GLU A 477 -0.76 42.71 10.11
CA GLU A 477 0.52 42.94 10.77
C GLU A 477 0.67 42.08 12.03
N VAL A 478 1.91 41.69 12.34
CA VAL A 478 2.23 40.98 13.58
C VAL A 478 1.88 41.84 14.78
N GLY A 479 1.18 41.27 15.77
CA GLY A 479 0.65 41.93 16.94
C GLY A 479 -0.78 42.49 16.76
N GLU A 480 -1.32 42.48 15.54
CA GLU A 480 -2.70 42.89 15.29
C GLU A 480 -3.71 41.86 15.84
N VAL A 481 -4.84 42.33 16.35
CA VAL A 481 -5.96 41.51 16.75
C VAL A 481 -6.90 41.35 15.56
N VAL A 482 -7.02 40.13 15.07
CA VAL A 482 -7.92 39.79 13.98
C VAL A 482 -9.06 38.91 14.44
N LYS A 483 -10.21 39.05 13.81
CA LYS A 483 -11.32 38.14 13.95
C LYS A 483 -11.36 37.22 12.73
N VAL A 484 -11.64 35.95 12.97
CA VAL A 484 -11.71 34.92 11.92
C VAL A 484 -13.03 34.15 11.97
N SER A 485 -13.46 33.74 10.79
CA SER A 485 -14.57 32.83 10.56
C SER A 485 -14.10 31.58 9.85
N PHE A 486 -14.91 30.53 9.94
CA PHE A 486 -14.65 29.22 9.32
C PHE A 486 -15.69 28.92 8.24
N ARG A 487 -15.28 28.26 7.16
CA ARG A 487 -16.22 27.73 6.16
C ARG A 487 -17.06 26.61 6.77
N ARG A 488 -18.35 26.86 6.99
CA ARG A 488 -19.27 25.95 7.73
C ARG A 488 -19.34 24.54 7.18
N ASN A 489 -19.30 24.38 5.86
CA ASN A 489 -19.37 23.08 5.19
C ASN A 489 -18.00 22.34 5.12
N LYS A 490 -16.97 22.88 5.72
CA LYS A 490 -15.60 22.35 5.76
C LYS A 490 -15.11 22.14 7.21
N LEU A 491 -16.03 22.12 8.15
CA LEU A 491 -15.73 21.79 9.54
C LEU A 491 -15.69 20.27 9.70
N HIS A 492 -14.69 19.79 10.45
CA HIS A 492 -14.54 18.40 10.82
C HIS A 492 -14.71 18.25 12.33
N LEU A 493 -15.46 17.27 12.78
CA LEU A 493 -15.65 16.99 14.19
C LEU A 493 -15.12 15.60 14.52
N PHE A 494 -14.34 15.55 15.58
CA PHE A 494 -13.77 14.31 16.09
C PHE A 494 -14.19 14.12 17.54
N ASP A 495 -14.51 12.89 17.89
CA ASP A 495 -14.72 12.52 19.29
C ASP A 495 -13.45 12.76 20.12
N ALA A 496 -13.58 13.41 21.27
CA ALA A 496 -12.44 13.81 22.07
C ALA A 496 -11.65 12.62 22.65
N VAL A 497 -12.32 11.48 22.86
CA VAL A 497 -11.76 10.28 23.50
C VAL A 497 -11.19 9.30 22.49
N THR A 498 -11.99 8.91 21.48
CA THR A 498 -11.61 7.90 20.49
C THR A 498 -10.81 8.48 19.34
N ALA A 499 -10.80 9.80 19.17
CA ALA A 499 -10.22 10.53 18.05
C ALA A 499 -10.79 10.11 16.67
N LYS A 500 -11.94 9.44 16.64
CA LYS A 500 -12.65 9.10 15.40
C LYS A 500 -13.42 10.31 14.89
N ALA A 501 -13.54 10.41 13.57
CA ALA A 501 -14.42 11.42 12.97
C ALA A 501 -15.88 11.10 13.34
N VAL A 502 -16.60 12.14 13.69
CA VAL A 502 -18.06 12.02 13.96
C VAL A 502 -18.80 11.96 12.63
N PHE A 503 -18.35 12.76 11.65
CA PHE A 503 -18.83 12.76 10.26
C PHE A 503 -17.86 13.52 9.35
#